data_16fa70ba85c642f151e1a67c71a2d54e
#
_entry.id   16fa70ba85c642f151e1a67c71a2d54e
#
_cell.length_a   1.000
_cell.length_b   1.000
_cell.length_c   1.000
_cell.angle_alpha   90.00
_cell.angle_beta   90.00
_cell.angle_gamma   90.00
#
_symmetry.space_group_name_H-M   'P 1'
#
loop_
_entity.id
_entity.type
_entity.pdbx_description
1 polymer ?
#
loop_
_entity_poly.entity_id
_entity_poly.type
_entity_poly.pdbx_seq_one_letter_code
_entity_poly.pdbx_strand_id
1 'polypeptide(L)'
;FEDKFQNDTTRDQAIEDAIANVPADSKEYARNILNKLYNKIFVEKLIRYTEIQDMKQDAALEMFVRFNSGGKALKKHEITMSILEAYWPNAKTEFGNLLDGSYTGFGSDFIVRSAFMLYGDVVKSNINKQIAEDLKNNWQDFRKALKNLEEVLKGMKIEVSRFSSSWNVLLPIIYFMYYNPDYATNLDGIRAYLIRAVLFTYFQSGTTSKFSFEVTRQIDNVKALVET
;
A
#
# COMPACT_ATOMS: atom_id res chain seq x y z
N PHE A 1 24.75 -11.40 22.28
CA PHE A 1 25.46 -10.24 21.74
C PHE A 1 25.53 -9.10 22.76
N GLU A 2 24.44 -8.82 23.48
CA GLU A 2 24.37 -7.76 24.50
C GLU A 2 25.32 -7.99 25.69
N ASP A 3 25.48 -9.22 26.15
CA ASP A 3 26.27 -9.56 27.34
C ASP A 3 27.79 -9.31 27.21
N LYS A 4 28.32 -9.23 25.99
CA LYS A 4 29.74 -9.00 25.74
C LYS A 4 30.15 -7.52 25.74
N PHE A 5 29.21 -6.59 25.77
CA PHE A 5 29.49 -5.15 25.66
C PHE A 5 29.00 -4.35 26.87
N GLN A 6 28.82 -4.99 28.03
CA GLN A 6 28.25 -4.34 29.21
C GLN A 6 29.17 -3.32 29.90
N ASN A 7 30.47 -3.34 29.63
CA ASN A 7 31.41 -2.35 30.15
C ASN A 7 32.56 -2.11 29.14
N ASP A 8 33.32 -1.01 29.35
CA ASP A 8 34.40 -0.61 28.43
C ASP A 8 35.52 -1.66 28.35
N THR A 9 35.82 -2.39 29.42
CA THR A 9 36.86 -3.43 29.41
C THR A 9 36.48 -4.62 28.55
N THR A 10 35.24 -5.07 28.63
CA THR A 10 34.75 -6.18 27.79
C THR A 10 34.60 -5.79 26.34
N ARG A 11 34.27 -4.52 26.06
CA ARG A 11 34.25 -3.95 24.70
C ARG A 11 35.64 -4.01 24.04
N ASP A 12 36.63 -3.44 24.73
CA ASP A 12 37.99 -3.35 24.20
C ASP A 12 38.57 -4.74 23.95
N GLN A 13 38.34 -5.70 24.85
CA GLN A 13 38.76 -7.08 24.67
C GLN A 13 38.06 -7.72 23.46
N ALA A 14 36.76 -7.50 23.29
CA ALA A 14 36.00 -8.04 22.16
C ALA A 14 36.48 -7.44 20.81
N ILE A 15 36.88 -6.18 20.79
CA ILE A 15 37.48 -5.56 19.60
C ILE A 15 38.85 -6.15 19.30
N GLU A 16 39.71 -6.32 20.30
CA GLU A 16 41.03 -6.93 20.12
C GLU A 16 40.93 -8.38 19.64
N ASP A 17 40.01 -9.17 20.20
CA ASP A 17 39.74 -10.52 19.74
C ASP A 17 39.24 -10.55 18.29
N ALA A 18 38.38 -9.62 17.91
CA ALA A 18 37.85 -9.52 16.54
C ALA A 18 38.93 -9.16 15.49
N ILE A 19 39.93 -8.38 15.86
CA ILE A 19 41.03 -7.95 14.98
C ILE A 19 42.30 -8.81 15.11
N ALA A 20 42.27 -9.86 15.93
CA ALA A 20 43.46 -10.69 16.22
C ALA A 20 44.13 -11.19 14.94
N ASN A 21 43.34 -11.65 13.96
CA ASN A 21 43.79 -12.22 12.69
C ASN A 21 43.88 -11.22 11.54
N VAL A 22 43.70 -9.89 11.81
CA VAL A 22 43.81 -8.85 10.79
C VAL A 22 45.31 -8.52 10.60
N PRO A 23 45.80 -8.31 9.34
CA PRO A 23 47.17 -7.88 9.08
C PRO A 23 47.52 -6.63 9.85
N ALA A 24 48.81 -6.51 10.29
CA ALA A 24 49.28 -5.47 11.19
C ALA A 24 49.05 -4.04 10.68
N ASP A 25 49.22 -3.85 9.37
CA ASP A 25 49.00 -2.58 8.65
C ASP A 25 47.52 -2.17 8.57
N SER A 26 46.60 -3.11 8.73
CA SER A 26 45.17 -2.88 8.67
C SER A 26 44.46 -2.91 10.03
N LYS A 27 45.18 -3.28 11.11
CA LYS A 27 44.59 -3.41 12.46
C LYS A 27 44.01 -2.11 12.99
N GLU A 28 44.73 -1.01 12.82
CA GLU A 28 44.28 0.29 13.31
C GLU A 28 42.99 0.75 12.58
N TYR A 29 42.94 0.56 11.29
CA TYR A 29 41.77 0.85 10.50
C TYR A 29 40.57 -0.01 10.95
N ALA A 30 40.75 -1.30 11.11
CA ALA A 30 39.69 -2.22 11.60
C ALA A 30 39.21 -1.83 13.00
N ARG A 31 40.11 -1.49 13.91
CA ARG A 31 39.74 -1.01 15.27
C ARG A 31 38.91 0.26 15.20
N ASN A 32 39.29 1.23 14.36
CA ASN A 32 38.54 2.46 14.18
C ASN A 32 37.12 2.23 13.63
N ILE A 33 36.95 1.29 12.69
CA ILE A 33 35.64 0.93 12.17
C ILE A 33 34.78 0.27 13.25
N LEU A 34 35.32 -0.69 14.01
CA LEU A 34 34.59 -1.37 15.08
C LEU A 34 34.18 -0.41 16.21
N ASN A 35 35.03 0.52 16.58
CA ASN A 35 34.70 1.58 17.54
C ASN A 35 33.59 2.49 17.02
N LYS A 36 33.63 2.91 15.75
CA LYS A 36 32.56 3.70 15.14
C LYS A 36 31.25 2.93 15.11
N LEU A 37 31.28 1.66 14.76
CA LEU A 37 30.11 0.80 14.75
C LEU A 37 29.52 0.64 16.14
N TYR A 38 30.37 0.36 17.15
CA TYR A 38 29.97 0.30 18.55
C TYR A 38 29.27 1.59 18.99
N ASN A 39 29.91 2.73 18.73
CA ASN A 39 29.32 4.02 19.11
C ASN A 39 27.97 4.26 18.45
N LYS A 40 27.84 3.90 17.17
CA LYS A 40 26.57 4.03 16.43
C LYS A 40 25.46 3.16 17.01
N ILE A 41 25.78 1.93 17.41
CA ILE A 41 24.77 0.95 17.87
C ILE A 41 24.42 1.15 19.34
N PHE A 42 25.41 1.37 20.20
CA PHE A 42 25.24 1.29 21.66
C PHE A 42 25.30 2.64 22.38
N VAL A 43 25.97 3.64 21.79
CA VAL A 43 26.16 4.95 22.45
C VAL A 43 25.23 6.02 21.87
N GLU A 44 25.16 6.10 20.56
CA GLU A 44 24.27 7.07 19.91
C GLU A 44 22.81 6.64 20.06
N LYS A 45 21.97 7.54 20.55
CA LYS A 45 20.53 7.34 20.61
C LYS A 45 19.92 7.51 19.23
N LEU A 46 20.12 6.51 18.34
CA LEU A 46 19.63 6.53 16.96
C LEU A 46 18.12 6.43 16.88
N ILE A 47 17.50 5.74 17.84
CA ILE A 47 16.05 5.56 17.90
C ILE A 47 15.53 6.43 19.04
N ARG A 48 14.64 7.34 18.72
CA ARG A 48 13.86 8.11 19.69
C ARG A 48 12.43 7.62 19.66
N TYR A 49 11.88 7.39 20.82
CA TYR A 49 10.46 7.05 20.95
C TYR A 49 9.79 8.00 21.96
N THR A 50 8.51 8.22 21.75
CA THR A 50 7.65 8.93 22.69
C THR A 50 6.51 7.98 23.06
N GLU A 51 6.45 7.59 24.30
CA GLU A 51 5.34 6.80 24.82
C GLU A 51 4.16 7.72 25.11
N ILE A 52 3.01 7.36 24.58
CA ILE A 52 1.77 8.11 24.80
C ILE A 52 0.79 7.17 25.48
N GLN A 53 0.44 7.50 26.71
CA GLN A 53 -0.50 6.73 27.50
C GLN A 53 -1.93 7.20 27.24
N ASP A 54 -2.89 6.27 27.33
CA ASP A 54 -4.35 6.54 27.26
C ASP A 54 -4.86 7.21 25.97
N MET A 55 -4.16 7.05 24.86
CA MET A 55 -4.60 7.59 23.59
C MET A 55 -5.61 6.67 22.90
N LYS A 56 -6.72 7.25 22.42
CA LYS A 56 -7.67 6.54 21.54
C LYS A 56 -7.02 6.19 20.22
N GLN A 57 -7.36 5.04 19.65
CA GLN A 57 -6.77 4.53 18.40
C GLN A 57 -6.85 5.55 17.24
N ASP A 58 -7.97 6.24 17.09
CA ASP A 58 -8.12 7.24 16.02
C ASP A 58 -7.16 8.43 16.18
N ALA A 59 -6.95 8.89 17.42
CA ALA A 59 -5.99 9.96 17.72
C ALA A 59 -4.54 9.51 17.50
N ALA A 60 -4.21 8.25 17.81
CA ALA A 60 -2.90 7.67 17.51
C ALA A 60 -2.65 7.59 16.01
N LEU A 61 -3.64 7.20 15.22
CA LEU A 61 -3.55 7.17 13.76
C LEU A 61 -3.39 8.56 13.16
N GLU A 62 -4.13 9.56 13.66
CA GLU A 62 -3.99 10.94 13.21
C GLU A 62 -2.57 11.46 13.49
N MET A 63 -2.04 11.19 14.67
CA MET A 63 -0.68 11.55 15.03
C MET A 63 0.34 10.84 14.13
N PHE A 64 0.19 9.55 13.85
CA PHE A 64 1.05 8.79 12.93
C PHE A 64 1.09 9.45 11.55
N VAL A 65 -0.05 9.84 10.99
CA VAL A 65 -0.13 10.54 9.69
C VAL A 65 0.60 11.88 9.74
N ARG A 66 0.40 12.67 10.82
CA ARG A 66 1.07 13.98 11.00
C ARG A 66 2.58 13.85 11.12
N PHE A 67 3.10 12.89 11.89
CA PHE A 67 4.55 12.66 12.01
C PHE A 67 5.19 12.26 10.69
N ASN A 68 4.50 11.44 9.89
CA ASN A 68 4.99 11.04 8.57
C ASN A 68 4.97 12.15 7.52
N SER A 69 4.27 13.26 7.78
CA SER A 69 4.24 14.43 6.89
C SER A 69 5.47 15.33 7.04
N GLY A 70 6.28 15.15 8.09
CA GLY A 70 7.41 16.02 8.44
C GLY A 70 8.81 15.52 8.03
N GLY A 71 8.92 14.32 7.41
CA GLY A 71 10.19 13.71 7.03
C GLY A 71 10.17 13.12 5.61
N LYS A 72 10.89 11.99 5.40
CA LYS A 72 10.68 11.19 4.18
C LYS A 72 9.27 10.61 4.23
N ALA A 73 8.36 11.27 3.53
CA ALA A 73 6.96 10.91 3.53
C ALA A 73 6.78 9.45 3.08
N LEU A 74 6.01 8.68 3.84
CA LEU A 74 5.51 7.39 3.39
C LEU A 74 4.63 7.59 2.17
N LYS A 75 4.64 6.63 1.27
CA LYS A 75 3.71 6.62 0.14
C LYS A 75 2.28 6.49 0.67
N LYS A 76 1.35 7.10 -0.04
CA LYS A 76 -0.05 7.15 0.39
C LYS A 76 -0.66 5.77 0.66
N HIS A 77 -0.32 4.77 -0.15
CA HIS A 77 -0.77 3.40 0.05
C HIS A 77 -0.16 2.74 1.29
N GLU A 78 1.08 3.10 1.70
CA GLU A 78 1.72 2.59 2.92
C GLU A 78 1.00 3.11 4.16
N ILE A 79 0.65 4.40 4.18
CA ILE A 79 -0.16 5.01 5.24
C ILE A 79 -1.54 4.32 5.30
N THR A 80 -2.16 4.14 4.15
CA THR A 80 -3.45 3.47 4.03
C THR A 80 -3.41 2.05 4.59
N MET A 81 -2.38 1.26 4.25
CA MET A 81 -2.21 -0.09 4.79
C MET A 81 -2.00 -0.09 6.29
N SER A 82 -1.21 0.84 6.84
CA SER A 82 -1.01 0.96 8.29
C SER A 82 -2.32 1.28 9.02
N ILE A 83 -3.18 2.12 8.43
CA ILE A 83 -4.51 2.40 8.97
C ILE A 83 -5.42 1.17 8.89
N LEU A 84 -5.41 0.46 7.77
CA LEU A 84 -6.16 -0.80 7.62
C LEU A 84 -5.75 -1.83 8.67
N GLU A 85 -4.46 -2.02 8.90
CA GLU A 85 -3.95 -2.97 9.90
C GLU A 85 -4.39 -2.62 11.33
N ALA A 86 -4.58 -1.34 11.63
CA ALA A 86 -5.07 -0.91 12.94
C ALA A 86 -6.51 -1.42 13.23
N TYR A 87 -7.35 -1.52 12.20
CA TYR A 87 -8.73 -2.02 12.31
C TYR A 87 -8.89 -3.48 11.88
N TRP A 88 -8.00 -3.97 11.04
CA TRP A 88 -7.96 -5.32 10.52
C TRP A 88 -6.53 -5.89 10.60
N PRO A 89 -6.10 -6.50 11.72
CA PRO A 89 -4.71 -6.92 11.97
C PRO A 89 -4.09 -7.82 10.90
N ASN A 90 -4.90 -8.56 10.13
CA ASN A 90 -4.40 -9.43 9.06
C ASN A 90 -4.44 -8.78 7.68
N ALA A 91 -4.79 -7.50 7.56
CA ALA A 91 -4.98 -6.82 6.28
C ALA A 91 -3.75 -6.95 5.37
N LYS A 92 -2.56 -6.70 5.90
CA LYS A 92 -1.31 -6.77 5.12
C LYS A 92 -1.05 -8.18 4.56
N THR A 93 -1.30 -9.21 5.36
CA THR A 93 -1.16 -10.60 4.92
C THR A 93 -2.18 -10.94 3.85
N GLU A 94 -3.42 -10.54 4.01
CA GLU A 94 -4.49 -10.77 3.04
C GLU A 94 -4.23 -10.06 1.71
N PHE A 95 -3.77 -8.80 1.77
CA PHE A 95 -3.36 -8.06 0.57
C PHE A 95 -2.09 -8.64 -0.06
N GLY A 96 -1.11 -9.09 0.75
CA GLY A 96 0.07 -9.80 0.27
C GLY A 96 -0.30 -11.07 -0.49
N ASN A 97 -1.13 -11.92 0.09
CA ASN A 97 -1.63 -13.15 -0.55
C ASN A 97 -2.38 -12.87 -1.85
N LEU A 98 -3.09 -11.73 -1.92
CA LEU A 98 -3.76 -11.30 -3.13
C LEU A 98 -2.75 -10.91 -4.22
N LEU A 99 -1.69 -10.18 -3.86
CA LEU A 99 -0.66 -9.70 -4.78
C LEU A 99 0.30 -10.79 -5.25
N ASP A 100 0.63 -11.75 -4.39
CA ASP A 100 1.54 -12.87 -4.71
C ASP A 100 0.85 -13.97 -5.53
N GLY A 101 -0.47 -13.91 -5.67
CA GLY A 101 -1.27 -14.86 -6.43
C GLY A 101 -1.49 -14.45 -7.89
N SER A 102 -2.68 -14.74 -8.40
CA SER A 102 -3.09 -14.48 -9.79
C SER A 102 -3.18 -12.98 -10.16
N TYR A 103 -3.06 -12.09 -9.17
CA TYR A 103 -3.25 -10.64 -9.28
C TYR A 103 -1.95 -9.84 -9.34
N THR A 104 -0.82 -10.50 -9.59
CA THR A 104 0.51 -9.86 -9.66
C THR A 104 0.61 -8.73 -10.69
N GLY A 105 -0.32 -8.69 -11.64
CA GLY A 105 -0.44 -7.60 -12.60
C GLY A 105 -0.94 -6.28 -12.02
N PHE A 106 -1.75 -6.32 -10.95
CA PHE A 106 -2.27 -5.11 -10.30
C PHE A 106 -1.35 -4.69 -9.15
N GLY A 107 -0.96 -3.43 -9.10
CA GLY A 107 -0.19 -2.93 -7.95
C GLY A 107 -1.06 -2.71 -6.71
N SER A 108 -0.43 -2.69 -5.55
CA SER A 108 -1.10 -2.44 -4.26
C SER A 108 -1.92 -1.14 -4.25
N ASP A 109 -1.46 -0.10 -4.95
CA ASP A 109 -2.17 1.17 -5.06
C ASP A 109 -3.54 1.02 -5.77
N PHE A 110 -3.62 0.21 -6.83
CA PHE A 110 -4.88 -0.06 -7.52
C PHE A 110 -5.86 -0.81 -6.63
N ILE A 111 -5.39 -1.85 -5.92
CA ILE A 111 -6.22 -2.66 -5.03
C ILE A 111 -6.80 -1.79 -3.90
N VAL A 112 -5.96 -0.96 -3.29
CA VAL A 112 -6.38 -0.02 -2.25
C VAL A 112 -7.41 0.97 -2.79
N ARG A 113 -7.19 1.54 -3.98
CA ARG A 113 -8.14 2.46 -4.62
C ARG A 113 -9.47 1.79 -4.97
N SER A 114 -9.43 0.53 -5.43
CA SER A 114 -10.64 -0.26 -5.70
C SER A 114 -11.45 -0.47 -4.43
N ALA A 115 -10.79 -0.79 -3.31
CA ALA A 115 -11.46 -0.91 -2.02
C ALA A 115 -12.11 0.41 -1.56
N PHE A 116 -11.40 1.53 -1.72
CA PHE A 116 -11.97 2.85 -1.43
C PHE A 116 -13.22 3.15 -2.27
N MET A 117 -13.15 2.80 -3.54
CA MET A 117 -14.26 3.08 -4.45
C MET A 117 -15.49 2.26 -4.12
N LEU A 118 -15.32 1.02 -3.66
CA LEU A 118 -16.44 0.14 -3.33
C LEU A 118 -17.08 0.46 -1.97
N TYR A 119 -16.26 0.85 -0.99
CA TYR A 119 -16.72 0.98 0.40
C TYR A 119 -16.56 2.38 0.99
N GLY A 120 -16.01 3.31 0.24
CA GLY A 120 -15.71 4.65 0.72
C GLY A 120 -16.15 5.74 -0.22
N ASP A 121 -15.77 6.96 0.17
CA ASP A 121 -15.89 8.14 -0.68
C ASP A 121 -14.60 8.27 -1.51
N VAL A 122 -14.72 8.13 -2.82
CA VAL A 122 -13.60 8.21 -3.77
C VAL A 122 -12.83 9.54 -3.66
N VAL A 123 -13.50 10.58 -3.20
CA VAL A 123 -12.95 11.94 -3.04
C VAL A 123 -12.07 12.03 -1.80
N LYS A 124 -12.43 11.31 -0.75
CA LYS A 124 -11.71 11.35 0.53
C LYS A 124 -10.75 10.16 0.63
N SER A 125 -9.49 10.43 0.45
CA SER A 125 -8.41 9.44 0.49
C SER A 125 -8.05 8.95 1.90
N ASN A 126 -8.93 9.10 2.88
CA ASN A 126 -8.70 8.68 4.25
C ASN A 126 -9.55 7.45 4.55
N ILE A 127 -8.90 6.31 4.79
CA ILE A 127 -9.56 5.16 5.39
C ILE A 127 -10.00 5.55 6.79
N ASN A 128 -11.25 5.24 7.09
CA ASN A 128 -11.78 5.27 8.44
C ASN A 128 -12.10 3.83 8.88
N LYS A 129 -12.49 3.70 10.13
CA LYS A 129 -12.87 2.41 10.74
C LYS A 129 -13.96 1.71 9.92
N GLN A 130 -14.98 2.42 9.48
CA GLN A 130 -16.12 1.86 8.75
C GLN A 130 -15.68 1.22 7.43
N ILE A 131 -14.89 1.93 6.62
CA ILE A 131 -14.36 1.40 5.34
C ILE A 131 -13.50 0.14 5.58
N ALA A 132 -12.70 0.13 6.64
CA ALA A 132 -11.87 -1.04 6.98
C ALA A 132 -12.71 -2.25 7.39
N GLU A 133 -13.78 -2.03 8.18
CA GLU A 133 -14.73 -3.07 8.58
C GLU A 133 -15.54 -3.57 7.38
N ASP A 134 -16.06 -2.71 6.53
CA ASP A 134 -16.81 -3.07 5.34
C ASP A 134 -15.94 -3.89 4.37
N LEU A 135 -14.70 -3.48 4.14
CA LEU A 135 -13.76 -4.23 3.33
C LEU A 135 -13.46 -5.61 3.93
N LYS A 136 -13.21 -5.69 5.23
CA LYS A 136 -12.98 -6.95 5.94
C LYS A 136 -14.17 -7.89 5.81
N ASN A 137 -15.37 -7.39 6.04
CA ASN A 137 -16.59 -8.18 6.03
C ASN A 137 -16.92 -8.69 4.62
N ASN A 138 -16.59 -7.93 3.59
CA ASN A 138 -16.87 -8.27 2.18
C ASN A 138 -15.59 -8.69 1.42
N TRP A 139 -14.55 -9.13 2.13
CA TRP A 139 -13.25 -9.44 1.52
C TRP A 139 -13.32 -10.49 0.41
N GLN A 140 -14.13 -11.51 0.58
CA GLN A 140 -14.29 -12.58 -0.42
C GLN A 140 -14.96 -12.06 -1.70
N ASP A 141 -15.98 -11.23 -1.57
CA ASP A 141 -16.66 -10.62 -2.72
C ASP A 141 -15.73 -9.63 -3.45
N PHE A 142 -14.95 -8.88 -2.69
CA PHE A 142 -13.91 -8.01 -3.25
C PHE A 142 -12.88 -8.80 -4.06
N ARG A 143 -12.35 -9.89 -3.51
CA ARG A 143 -11.42 -10.78 -4.21
C ARG A 143 -12.03 -11.37 -5.48
N LYS A 144 -13.30 -11.79 -5.40
CA LYS A 144 -14.04 -12.31 -6.56
C LYS A 144 -14.18 -11.25 -7.65
N ALA A 145 -14.50 -10.00 -7.30
CA ALA A 145 -14.59 -8.91 -8.26
C ALA A 145 -13.26 -8.64 -8.98
N LEU A 146 -12.14 -8.63 -8.25
CA LEU A 146 -10.81 -8.51 -8.84
C LEU A 146 -10.49 -9.66 -9.80
N LYS A 147 -10.82 -10.89 -9.41
CA LYS A 147 -10.65 -12.07 -10.26
C LYS A 147 -11.46 -11.96 -11.54
N ASN A 148 -12.71 -11.61 -11.41
CA ASN A 148 -13.60 -11.42 -12.55
C ASN A 148 -13.06 -10.32 -13.50
N LEU A 149 -12.54 -9.22 -12.96
CA LEU A 149 -11.91 -8.17 -13.76
C LEU A 149 -10.71 -8.72 -14.55
N GLU A 150 -9.85 -9.50 -13.93
CA GLU A 150 -8.70 -10.13 -14.60
C GLU A 150 -9.17 -11.05 -15.73
N GLU A 151 -10.18 -11.88 -15.48
CA GLU A 151 -10.74 -12.80 -16.49
C GLU A 151 -11.35 -12.04 -17.68
N VAL A 152 -12.06 -10.94 -17.43
CA VAL A 152 -12.61 -10.08 -18.48
C VAL A 152 -11.49 -9.45 -19.32
N LEU A 153 -10.44 -8.94 -18.68
CA LEU A 153 -9.29 -8.37 -19.38
C LEU A 153 -8.55 -9.42 -20.22
N LYS A 154 -8.34 -10.62 -19.68
CA LYS A 154 -7.77 -11.76 -20.42
C LYS A 154 -8.62 -12.14 -21.62
N GLY A 155 -9.95 -12.20 -21.47
CA GLY A 155 -10.89 -12.46 -22.56
C GLY A 155 -10.81 -11.40 -23.67
N MET A 156 -10.48 -10.16 -23.32
CA MET A 156 -10.23 -9.07 -24.25
C MET A 156 -8.79 -9.06 -24.83
N LYS A 157 -7.95 -10.04 -24.45
CA LYS A 157 -6.52 -10.13 -24.81
C LYS A 157 -5.70 -8.93 -24.30
N ILE A 158 -6.11 -8.37 -23.16
CA ILE A 158 -5.41 -7.29 -22.48
C ILE A 158 -4.58 -7.89 -21.36
N GLU A 159 -3.26 -7.80 -21.46
CA GLU A 159 -2.35 -8.16 -20.39
C GLU A 159 -2.24 -7.00 -19.40
N VAL A 160 -2.58 -7.25 -18.16
CA VAL A 160 -2.53 -6.25 -17.07
C VAL A 160 -1.12 -5.67 -16.91
N SER A 161 -0.10 -6.51 -17.04
CA SER A 161 1.32 -6.11 -16.95
C SER A 161 1.77 -5.14 -18.06
N ARG A 162 1.09 -5.16 -19.21
CA ARG A 162 1.37 -4.28 -20.36
C ARG A 162 0.46 -3.07 -20.43
N PHE A 163 -0.42 -2.92 -19.47
CA PHE A 163 -1.36 -1.80 -19.44
C PHE A 163 -0.62 -0.51 -19.08
N SER A 164 -0.18 0.24 -20.09
CA SER A 164 0.60 1.47 -19.94
C SER A 164 -0.21 2.68 -19.48
N SER A 165 -1.53 2.58 -19.60
CA SER A 165 -2.45 3.62 -19.14
C SER A 165 -2.61 3.58 -17.63
N SER A 166 -3.11 4.66 -17.05
CA SER A 166 -3.47 4.67 -15.64
C SER A 166 -4.49 3.57 -15.34
N TRP A 167 -4.20 2.70 -14.40
CA TRP A 167 -5.13 1.64 -13.96
C TRP A 167 -6.44 2.18 -13.40
N ASN A 168 -6.49 3.47 -13.17
CA ASN A 168 -7.69 4.15 -12.71
C ASN A 168 -8.87 4.00 -13.71
N VAL A 169 -8.59 3.72 -15.00
CA VAL A 169 -9.64 3.42 -15.97
C VAL A 169 -10.40 2.13 -15.66
N LEU A 170 -9.81 1.24 -14.86
CA LEU A 170 -10.41 -0.03 -14.46
C LEU A 170 -11.30 0.11 -13.22
N LEU A 171 -11.19 1.21 -12.47
CA LEU A 171 -11.97 1.44 -11.25
C LEU A 171 -13.49 1.43 -11.51
N PRO A 172 -14.03 2.14 -12.51
CA PRO A 172 -15.46 2.06 -12.80
C PRO A 172 -15.90 0.66 -13.25
N ILE A 173 -15.03 -0.09 -13.92
CA ILE A 173 -15.35 -1.46 -14.38
C ILE A 173 -15.48 -2.38 -13.16
N ILE A 174 -14.54 -2.34 -12.21
CA ILE A 174 -14.63 -3.18 -11.01
C ILE A 174 -15.84 -2.80 -10.17
N TYR A 175 -16.18 -1.51 -10.08
CA TYR A 175 -17.39 -1.05 -9.41
C TYR A 175 -18.63 -1.63 -10.07
N PHE A 176 -18.77 -1.50 -11.39
CA PHE A 176 -19.87 -2.03 -12.14
C PHE A 176 -20.01 -3.55 -11.94
N MET A 177 -18.92 -4.30 -12.06
CA MET A 177 -18.92 -5.76 -11.91
C MET A 177 -19.25 -6.21 -10.49
N TYR A 178 -18.86 -5.44 -9.48
CA TYR A 178 -19.14 -5.75 -8.09
C TYR A 178 -20.63 -5.67 -7.76
N TYR A 179 -21.30 -4.62 -8.26
CA TYR A 179 -22.71 -4.39 -7.99
C TYR A 179 -23.68 -5.04 -9.01
N ASN A 180 -23.14 -5.57 -10.12
CA ASN A 180 -23.92 -6.22 -11.16
C ASN A 180 -23.44 -7.65 -11.40
N PRO A 181 -24.03 -8.65 -10.75
CA PRO A 181 -23.67 -10.06 -10.97
C PRO A 181 -23.78 -10.51 -12.44
N ASP A 182 -24.70 -9.89 -13.20
CA ASP A 182 -24.96 -10.18 -14.60
C ASP A 182 -24.10 -9.38 -15.58
N TYR A 183 -22.98 -8.80 -15.12
CA TYR A 183 -22.08 -8.00 -15.94
C TYR A 183 -21.64 -8.70 -17.24
N ALA A 184 -21.68 -10.02 -17.28
CA ALA A 184 -21.32 -10.82 -18.46
C ALA A 184 -22.20 -10.49 -19.68
N THR A 185 -23.42 -10.02 -19.48
CA THR A 185 -24.33 -9.58 -20.56
C THR A 185 -23.89 -8.24 -21.16
N ASN A 186 -23.02 -7.49 -20.49
CA ASN A 186 -22.54 -6.15 -20.87
C ASN A 186 -21.05 -6.10 -21.26
N LEU A 187 -20.46 -7.24 -21.64
CA LEU A 187 -19.03 -7.28 -22.00
C LEU A 187 -18.65 -6.33 -23.13
N ASP A 188 -19.54 -6.16 -24.13
CA ASP A 188 -19.32 -5.21 -25.23
C ASP A 188 -19.33 -3.76 -24.74
N GLY A 189 -20.19 -3.42 -23.78
CA GLY A 189 -20.22 -2.12 -23.12
C GLY A 189 -18.95 -1.86 -22.32
N ILE A 190 -18.48 -2.83 -21.55
CA ILE A 190 -17.22 -2.77 -20.82
C ILE A 190 -16.04 -2.56 -21.77
N ARG A 191 -16.01 -3.30 -22.89
CA ARG A 191 -14.98 -3.15 -23.91
C ARG A 191 -15.01 -1.76 -24.55
N ALA A 192 -16.19 -1.28 -24.93
CA ALA A 192 -16.37 0.04 -25.54
C ALA A 192 -15.94 1.16 -24.58
N TYR A 193 -16.32 1.06 -23.29
CA TYR A 193 -15.85 1.97 -22.26
C TYR A 193 -14.32 1.97 -22.15
N LEU A 194 -13.70 0.79 -22.03
CA LEU A 194 -12.25 0.67 -21.87
C LEU A 194 -11.48 1.27 -23.03
N ILE A 195 -11.91 0.96 -24.28
CA ILE A 195 -11.29 1.52 -25.49
C ILE A 195 -11.39 3.06 -25.47
N ARG A 196 -12.57 3.61 -25.19
CA ARG A 196 -12.76 5.07 -25.12
C ARG A 196 -11.92 5.71 -24.01
N ALA A 197 -11.93 5.12 -22.82
CA ALA A 197 -11.19 5.65 -21.66
C ALA A 197 -9.67 5.68 -21.90
N VAL A 198 -9.14 4.68 -22.62
CA VAL A 198 -7.72 4.63 -22.99
C VAL A 198 -7.41 5.59 -24.13
N LEU A 199 -8.19 5.60 -25.22
CA LEU A 199 -7.96 6.46 -26.37
C LEU A 199 -8.06 7.96 -26.02
N PHE A 200 -9.04 8.32 -25.21
CA PHE A 200 -9.24 9.72 -24.80
C PHE A 200 -8.47 10.11 -23.55
N THR A 201 -7.63 9.20 -23.03
CA THR A 201 -6.75 9.46 -21.87
C THR A 201 -7.48 10.06 -20.65
N TYR A 202 -8.71 9.60 -20.38
CA TYR A 202 -9.61 10.18 -19.37
C TYR A 202 -8.99 10.32 -17.97
N PHE A 203 -8.02 9.47 -17.65
CA PHE A 203 -7.41 9.40 -16.32
C PHE A 203 -5.90 9.73 -16.32
N GLN A 204 -5.34 10.21 -17.44
CA GLN A 204 -3.89 10.46 -17.55
C GLN A 204 -3.48 11.89 -17.19
N SER A 205 -4.37 12.85 -17.36
CA SER A 205 -4.03 14.27 -17.17
C SER A 205 -4.90 14.92 -16.12
N GLY A 206 -4.31 15.36 -15.02
CA GLY A 206 -4.99 16.24 -14.10
C GLY A 206 -4.55 16.12 -12.65
N THR A 207 -4.86 17.14 -11.88
CA THR A 207 -4.73 17.17 -10.44
C THR A 207 -5.65 16.14 -9.78
N THR A 208 -5.37 15.76 -8.55
CA THR A 208 -6.15 14.77 -7.78
C THR A 208 -7.65 15.10 -7.74
N SER A 209 -8.01 16.40 -7.73
CA SER A 209 -9.40 16.85 -7.76
C SER A 209 -10.11 16.55 -9.08
N LYS A 210 -9.42 16.73 -10.21
CA LYS A 210 -9.97 16.42 -11.54
C LYS A 210 -10.16 14.91 -11.72
N PHE A 211 -9.22 14.13 -11.22
CA PHE A 211 -9.33 12.67 -11.18
C PHE A 211 -10.55 12.22 -10.37
N SER A 212 -10.73 12.73 -9.15
CA SER A 212 -11.89 12.41 -8.32
C SER A 212 -13.21 12.73 -9.01
N PHE A 213 -13.29 13.89 -9.67
CA PHE A 213 -14.48 14.29 -10.41
C PHE A 213 -14.82 13.34 -11.56
N GLU A 214 -13.82 12.95 -12.38
CA GLU A 214 -14.04 12.02 -13.48
C GLU A 214 -14.45 10.63 -13.01
N VAL A 215 -13.85 10.12 -11.94
CA VAL A 215 -14.23 8.83 -11.35
C VAL A 215 -15.65 8.89 -10.79
N THR A 216 -15.99 9.93 -10.04
CA THR A 216 -17.34 10.11 -9.51
C THR A 216 -18.37 10.21 -10.64
N ARG A 217 -18.09 11.00 -11.68
CA ARG A 217 -18.97 11.12 -12.84
C ARG A 217 -19.19 9.78 -13.55
N GLN A 218 -18.16 8.96 -13.70
CA GLN A 218 -18.29 7.63 -14.32
C GLN A 218 -19.06 6.66 -13.44
N ILE A 219 -18.89 6.74 -12.12
CA ILE A 219 -19.67 5.95 -11.16
C ILE A 219 -21.15 6.33 -11.23
N ASP A 220 -21.45 7.63 -11.26
CA ASP A 220 -22.84 8.11 -11.34
C ASP A 220 -23.50 7.68 -12.66
N ASN A 221 -22.76 7.72 -13.78
CA ASN A 221 -23.22 7.18 -15.06
C ASN A 221 -23.45 5.68 -14.99
N VAL A 222 -22.59 4.93 -14.31
CA VAL A 222 -22.76 3.48 -14.12
C VAL A 222 -23.95 3.19 -13.21
N LYS A 223 -24.13 3.94 -12.12
CA LYS A 223 -25.32 3.82 -11.25
C LYS A 223 -26.60 4.07 -12.05
N ALA A 224 -26.64 5.14 -12.83
CA ALA A 224 -27.79 5.44 -13.66
C ALA A 224 -28.12 4.33 -14.68
N LEU A 225 -27.10 3.61 -15.17
CA LEU A 225 -27.29 2.45 -16.07
C LEU A 225 -27.76 1.20 -15.34
N VAL A 226 -27.53 1.12 -14.03
CA VAL A 226 -27.93 -0.03 -13.18
C VAL A 226 -29.34 0.13 -12.64
N GLU A 227 -29.79 1.38 -12.43
CA GLU A 227 -31.12 1.71 -11.88
C GLU A 227 -32.21 1.79 -12.96
N THR A 228 -31.85 1.66 -14.25
CA THR A 228 -32.78 1.57 -15.41
C THR A 228 -32.92 0.16 -15.90
#